data_e74e802e243a210f9fe90971d14bd9a1
#
_entry.id   e74e802e243a210f9fe90971d14bd9a1
#
_cell.length_a   1.000
_cell.length_b   1.000
_cell.length_c   1.000
_cell.angle_alpha   90.00
_cell.angle_beta   90.00
_cell.angle_gamma   90.00
#
_symmetry.space_group_name_H-M   'P 1'
#
loop_
_entity.id
_entity.type
_entity.pdbx_description
1 polymer ?
#
loop_
_entity_poly.entity_id
_entity_poly.type
_entity_poly.pdbx_seq_one_letter_code
_entity_poly.pdbx_strand_id
1 'polypeptide(L)'
;EEEKRKAEEERQRLIREEEERQRKAEEERQQVEKDLAAISDKYANAANFIRKQASLRLNGRIDENQKDIKFSHVLDGTTLVIDGGPGTGKTTTLIQRLKLLICEDDLRDYRDNHEGCKLTDEQIRIASDPERNWIFFSPTELLRQFMRDNMNYEGLTDTNNKTVVWADYLRKQLVRDKYQF
;
A
#
# COMPACT_ATOMS: atom_id res chain seq x y z
N GLU A 1 42.97 60.18 9.51
CA GLU A 1 42.01 60.11 8.41
C GLU A 1 42.27 58.86 7.49
N GLU A 2 43.53 58.55 7.22
CA GLU A 2 43.93 57.44 6.35
C GLU A 2 43.63 56.07 6.99
N GLU A 3 43.78 55.89 8.30
CA GLU A 3 43.41 54.69 9.05
C GLU A 3 41.87 54.43 9.05
N LYS A 4 41.07 55.48 9.18
CA LYS A 4 39.61 55.36 9.08
C LYS A 4 39.14 54.93 7.70
N ARG A 5 39.79 55.44 6.65
CA ARG A 5 39.49 55.07 5.27
C ARG A 5 39.84 53.59 4.97
N LYS A 6 41.01 53.15 5.44
CA LYS A 6 41.41 51.74 5.31
C LYS A 6 40.47 50.78 6.05
N ALA A 7 40.04 51.13 7.25
CA ALA A 7 39.10 50.36 8.03
C ALA A 7 37.70 50.29 7.36
N GLU A 8 37.28 51.35 6.70
CA GLU A 8 36.01 51.40 5.96
C GLU A 8 36.06 50.57 4.68
N GLU A 9 37.19 50.61 3.96
CA GLU A 9 37.43 49.77 2.77
C GLU A 9 37.47 48.25 3.11
N GLU A 10 38.11 47.90 4.23
CA GLU A 10 38.16 46.53 4.73
C GLU A 10 36.76 46.01 5.15
N ARG A 11 35.99 46.87 5.84
CA ARG A 11 34.60 46.56 6.20
C ARG A 11 33.70 46.33 4.98
N GLN A 12 33.82 47.16 3.97
CA GLN A 12 33.08 47.02 2.71
C GLN A 12 33.48 45.75 1.92
N ARG A 13 34.75 45.37 2.03
CA ARG A 13 35.23 44.13 1.43
C ARG A 13 34.62 42.92 2.13
N LEU A 14 34.62 42.89 3.46
CA LEU A 14 34.03 41.80 4.25
C LEU A 14 32.50 41.65 3.99
N ILE A 15 31.80 42.75 3.90
CA ILE A 15 30.36 42.77 3.59
C ILE A 15 30.12 42.14 2.19
N ARG A 16 30.90 42.53 1.17
CA ARG A 16 30.76 41.96 -0.18
C ARG A 16 31.10 40.47 -0.23
N GLU A 17 32.10 40.03 0.52
CA GLU A 17 32.45 38.59 0.61
C GLU A 17 31.33 37.80 1.30
N GLU A 18 30.69 38.37 2.30
CA GLU A 18 29.58 37.74 3.01
C GLU A 18 28.31 37.67 2.14
N GLU A 19 27.97 38.72 1.43
CA GLU A 19 26.87 38.75 0.46
C GLU A 19 27.07 37.75 -0.68
N GLU A 20 28.30 37.62 -1.17
CA GLU A 20 28.63 36.63 -2.21
C GLU A 20 28.51 35.18 -1.70
N ARG A 21 28.93 34.93 -0.45
CA ARG A 21 28.75 33.62 0.20
C ARG A 21 27.27 33.28 0.40
N GLN A 22 26.47 34.24 0.85
CA GLN A 22 25.04 34.06 1.03
C GLN A 22 24.34 33.76 -0.31
N ARG A 23 24.69 34.53 -1.35
CA ARG A 23 24.14 34.27 -2.69
C ARG A 23 24.49 32.89 -3.23
N LYS A 24 25.76 32.44 -3.09
CA LYS A 24 26.17 31.09 -3.49
C LYS A 24 25.45 30.01 -2.71
N ALA A 25 25.30 30.20 -1.39
CA ALA A 25 24.57 29.23 -0.56
C ALA A 25 23.07 29.17 -0.92
N GLU A 26 22.48 30.28 -1.32
CA GLU A 26 21.08 30.32 -1.76
C GLU A 26 20.89 29.68 -3.15
N GLU A 27 21.82 29.91 -4.07
CA GLU A 27 21.86 29.24 -5.39
C GLU A 27 22.01 27.73 -5.24
N GLU A 28 22.90 27.24 -4.33
CA GLU A 28 23.04 25.81 -4.03
C GLU A 28 21.78 25.20 -3.43
N ARG A 29 21.12 25.90 -2.49
CA ARG A 29 19.84 25.44 -1.91
C ARG A 29 18.76 25.32 -2.95
N GLN A 30 18.62 26.30 -3.84
CA GLN A 30 17.64 26.25 -4.93
C GLN A 30 17.94 25.14 -5.92
N GLN A 31 19.21 24.83 -6.18
CA GLN A 31 19.57 23.71 -7.03
C GLN A 31 19.23 22.37 -6.40
N VAL A 32 19.54 22.18 -5.11
CA VAL A 32 19.18 20.96 -4.37
C VAL A 32 17.67 20.78 -4.30
N GLU A 33 16.90 21.84 -4.12
CA GLU A 33 15.44 21.77 -4.11
C GLU A 33 14.86 21.34 -5.47
N LYS A 34 15.42 21.88 -6.57
CA LYS A 34 15.05 21.46 -7.94
C LYS A 34 15.39 19.99 -8.21
N ASP A 35 16.56 19.56 -7.77
CA ASP A 35 16.99 18.16 -7.96
C ASP A 35 16.12 17.20 -7.13
N LEU A 36 15.76 17.57 -5.92
CA LEU A 36 14.81 16.83 -5.07
C LEU A 36 13.42 16.74 -5.69
N ALA A 37 12.92 17.83 -6.26
CA ALA A 37 11.63 17.85 -6.95
C ALA A 37 11.65 16.94 -8.19
N ALA A 38 12.73 17.01 -9.00
CA ALA A 38 12.89 16.15 -10.17
C ALA A 38 13.01 14.66 -9.83
N ILE A 39 13.65 14.32 -8.70
CA ILE A 39 13.72 12.96 -8.17
C ILE A 39 12.33 12.51 -7.71
N SER A 40 11.62 13.36 -6.96
CA SER A 40 10.24 13.08 -6.49
C SER A 40 9.31 12.79 -7.66
N ASP A 41 9.35 13.60 -8.72
CA ASP A 41 8.54 13.40 -9.93
C ASP A 41 8.88 12.10 -10.67
N LYS A 42 10.16 11.73 -10.76
CA LYS A 42 10.57 10.45 -11.32
C LYS A 42 10.01 9.26 -10.53
N TYR A 43 10.06 9.32 -9.19
CA TYR A 43 9.48 8.26 -8.37
C TYR A 43 7.96 8.21 -8.46
N ALA A 44 7.27 9.35 -8.49
CA ALA A 44 5.83 9.42 -8.70
C ALA A 44 5.42 8.82 -10.06
N ASN A 45 6.15 9.15 -11.12
CA ASN A 45 5.91 8.61 -12.45
C ASN A 45 6.20 7.11 -12.54
N ALA A 46 7.28 6.62 -11.91
CA ALA A 46 7.58 5.19 -11.82
C ALA A 46 6.50 4.44 -11.03
N ALA A 47 6.06 4.98 -9.91
CA ALA A 47 4.98 4.40 -9.11
C ALA A 47 3.66 4.37 -9.90
N ASN A 48 3.32 5.43 -10.63
CA ASN A 48 2.15 5.48 -11.49
C ASN A 48 2.24 4.50 -12.66
N PHE A 49 3.43 4.32 -13.26
CA PHE A 49 3.66 3.32 -14.29
C PHE A 49 3.47 1.90 -13.77
N ILE A 50 4.03 1.61 -12.59
CA ILE A 50 3.86 0.30 -11.93
C ILE A 50 2.38 0.07 -11.58
N ARG A 51 1.68 1.08 -11.04
CA ARG A 51 0.24 1.01 -10.77
C ARG A 51 -0.58 0.74 -12.04
N LYS A 52 -0.28 1.44 -13.13
CA LYS A 52 -0.94 1.23 -14.42
C LYS A 52 -0.68 -0.16 -14.99
N GLN A 53 0.53 -0.68 -14.88
CA GLN A 53 0.88 -2.05 -15.27
C GLN A 53 0.17 -3.08 -14.37
N ALA A 54 0.10 -2.86 -13.07
CA ALA A 54 -0.63 -3.71 -12.14
C ALA A 54 -2.13 -3.70 -12.45
N SER A 55 -2.72 -2.52 -12.71
CA SER A 55 -4.14 -2.40 -13.06
C SER A 55 -4.51 -3.11 -14.36
N LEU A 56 -3.64 -3.04 -15.37
CA LEU A 56 -3.84 -3.77 -16.62
C LEU A 56 -3.80 -5.30 -16.42
N ARG A 57 -3.03 -5.78 -15.43
CA ARG A 57 -2.97 -7.21 -15.08
C ARG A 57 -4.17 -7.66 -14.25
N LEU A 58 -4.68 -6.81 -13.37
CA LEU A 58 -5.83 -7.10 -12.50
C LEU A 58 -7.16 -7.06 -13.26
N ASN A 59 -7.28 -6.22 -14.30
CA ASN A 59 -8.44 -6.16 -15.19
C ASN A 59 -8.44 -7.25 -16.27
N GLY A 60 -7.45 -8.14 -16.29
CA GLY A 60 -7.48 -9.33 -17.14
C GLY A 60 -8.67 -10.20 -16.78
N ARG A 61 -9.34 -10.78 -17.79
CA ARG A 61 -10.36 -11.82 -17.57
C ARG A 61 -9.76 -12.91 -16.68
N ILE A 62 -10.39 -13.12 -15.53
CA ILE A 62 -10.08 -14.26 -14.67
C ILE A 62 -10.31 -15.53 -15.50
N ASP A 63 -9.31 -16.41 -15.58
CA ASP A 63 -9.44 -17.70 -16.25
C ASP A 63 -10.37 -18.65 -15.45
N GLU A 64 -10.73 -19.78 -16.06
CA GLU A 64 -11.67 -20.73 -15.45
C GLU A 64 -11.14 -21.27 -14.10
N ASN A 65 -9.87 -21.61 -14.00
CA ASN A 65 -9.27 -22.10 -12.75
C ASN A 65 -9.30 -21.02 -11.66
N GLN A 66 -9.05 -19.77 -12.02
CA GLN A 66 -9.13 -18.63 -11.10
C GLN A 66 -10.58 -18.36 -10.65
N LYS A 67 -11.57 -18.59 -11.53
CA LYS A 67 -12.99 -18.52 -11.15
C LYS A 67 -13.35 -19.63 -10.17
N ASP A 68 -12.91 -20.85 -10.42
CA ASP A 68 -13.15 -21.98 -9.53
C ASP A 68 -12.59 -21.71 -8.13
N ILE A 69 -11.36 -21.16 -8.05
CA ILE A 69 -10.75 -20.75 -6.78
C ILE A 69 -11.54 -19.62 -6.13
N LYS A 70 -11.98 -18.62 -6.91
CA LYS A 70 -12.74 -17.48 -6.39
C LYS A 70 -14.03 -17.94 -5.71
N PHE A 71 -14.75 -18.87 -6.30
CA PHE A 71 -16.07 -19.32 -5.85
C PHE A 71 -16.06 -20.62 -5.03
N SER A 72 -14.89 -21.26 -4.83
CA SER A 72 -14.79 -22.44 -3.99
C SER A 72 -14.94 -22.12 -2.51
N HIS A 73 -15.57 -23.01 -1.75
CA HIS A 73 -15.59 -22.96 -0.27
C HIS A 73 -15.91 -21.56 0.31
N VAL A 74 -16.98 -20.92 -0.17
CA VAL A 74 -17.38 -19.59 0.28
C VAL A 74 -17.97 -19.68 1.68
N LEU A 75 -17.26 -19.13 2.68
CA LEU A 75 -17.67 -19.05 4.09
C LEU A 75 -18.03 -20.38 4.75
N ASP A 76 -17.52 -21.51 4.27
CA ASP A 76 -17.77 -22.84 4.85
C ASP A 76 -16.78 -23.24 5.97
N GLY A 77 -15.85 -22.33 6.32
CA GLY A 77 -14.83 -22.56 7.34
C GLY A 77 -13.62 -23.36 6.86
N THR A 78 -13.56 -23.74 5.60
CA THR A 78 -12.46 -24.51 5.01
C THR A 78 -11.24 -23.64 4.77
N THR A 79 -10.05 -24.20 5.02
CA THR A 79 -8.78 -23.56 4.64
C THR A 79 -8.51 -23.80 3.16
N LEU A 80 -8.37 -22.71 2.39
CA LEU A 80 -8.02 -22.77 0.97
C LEU A 80 -6.53 -22.45 0.81
N VAL A 81 -5.80 -23.36 0.14
CA VAL A 81 -4.39 -23.14 -0.25
C VAL A 81 -4.33 -22.91 -1.75
N ILE A 82 -3.81 -21.73 -2.15
CA ILE A 82 -3.62 -21.39 -3.57
C ILE A 82 -2.16 -21.58 -3.91
N ASP A 83 -1.86 -22.64 -4.67
CA ASP A 83 -0.52 -22.93 -5.16
C ASP A 83 -0.39 -22.62 -6.66
N GLY A 84 0.84 -22.40 -7.13
CA GLY A 84 1.14 -22.13 -8.53
C GLY A 84 2.46 -21.40 -8.73
N GLY A 85 2.99 -21.44 -9.94
CA GLY A 85 4.25 -20.77 -10.32
C GLY A 85 4.20 -19.24 -10.23
N PRO A 86 5.34 -18.57 -10.39
CA PRO A 86 5.39 -17.11 -10.52
C PRO A 86 4.53 -16.62 -11.69
N GLY A 87 3.79 -15.55 -11.51
CA GLY A 87 3.00 -14.91 -12.57
C GLY A 87 1.65 -15.60 -12.89
N THR A 88 1.25 -16.67 -12.20
CA THR A 88 -0.03 -17.38 -12.42
C THR A 88 -1.26 -16.64 -11.89
N GLY A 89 -1.11 -15.42 -11.38
CA GLY A 89 -2.24 -14.62 -10.90
C GLY A 89 -2.75 -14.95 -9.50
N LYS A 90 -2.01 -15.72 -8.68
CA LYS A 90 -2.42 -16.08 -7.29
C LYS A 90 -2.89 -14.89 -6.47
N THR A 91 -2.11 -13.82 -6.48
CA THR A 91 -2.42 -12.59 -5.75
C THR A 91 -3.70 -11.94 -6.27
N THR A 92 -3.87 -11.88 -7.58
CA THR A 92 -5.08 -11.34 -8.22
C THR A 92 -6.31 -12.16 -7.83
N THR A 93 -6.20 -13.46 -7.91
CA THR A 93 -7.28 -14.40 -7.51
C THR A 93 -7.64 -14.22 -6.03
N LEU A 94 -6.63 -14.10 -5.16
CA LEU A 94 -6.83 -13.87 -3.73
C LEU A 94 -7.57 -12.55 -3.45
N ILE A 95 -7.19 -11.45 -4.10
CA ILE A 95 -7.86 -10.15 -3.94
C ILE A 95 -9.30 -10.21 -4.46
N GLN A 96 -9.52 -10.82 -5.61
CA GLN A 96 -10.86 -10.98 -6.18
C GLN A 96 -11.76 -11.88 -5.31
N ARG A 97 -11.17 -12.93 -4.72
CA ARG A 97 -11.88 -13.75 -3.74
C ARG A 97 -12.20 -12.97 -2.47
N LEU A 98 -11.24 -12.24 -1.93
CA LEU A 98 -11.46 -11.42 -0.75
C LEU A 98 -12.59 -10.41 -0.99
N LYS A 99 -12.62 -9.77 -2.14
CA LYS A 99 -13.70 -8.84 -2.53
C LYS A 99 -15.07 -9.53 -2.50
N LEU A 100 -15.20 -10.72 -3.06
CA LEU A 100 -16.43 -11.51 -2.96
C LEU A 100 -16.83 -11.78 -1.50
N LEU A 101 -15.86 -12.19 -0.66
CA LEU A 101 -16.13 -12.63 0.72
C LEU A 101 -16.53 -11.49 1.67
N ILE A 102 -16.27 -10.23 1.32
CA ILE A 102 -16.57 -9.08 2.18
C ILE A 102 -17.70 -8.19 1.63
N CYS A 103 -18.15 -8.43 0.41
CA CYS A 103 -19.25 -7.67 -0.19
C CYS A 103 -20.59 -8.39 0.06
N GLU A 104 -21.49 -7.72 0.77
CA GLU A 104 -22.79 -8.30 1.11
C GLU A 104 -23.62 -8.63 -0.14
N ASP A 105 -23.65 -7.71 -1.11
CA ASP A 105 -24.40 -7.90 -2.36
C ASP A 105 -23.84 -9.07 -3.17
N ASP A 106 -22.52 -9.16 -3.33
CA ASP A 106 -21.86 -10.26 -4.04
C ASP A 106 -22.10 -11.62 -3.37
N LEU A 107 -22.14 -11.67 -2.02
CA LEU A 107 -22.43 -12.89 -1.27
C LEU A 107 -23.89 -13.30 -1.40
N ARG A 108 -24.83 -12.36 -1.42
CA ARG A 108 -26.24 -12.62 -1.66
C ARG A 108 -26.45 -13.16 -3.08
N ASP A 109 -25.87 -12.49 -4.07
CA ASP A 109 -25.90 -12.94 -5.47
C ASP A 109 -25.28 -14.33 -5.64
N TYR A 110 -24.15 -14.59 -4.97
CA TYR A 110 -23.54 -15.91 -4.97
C TYR A 110 -24.49 -16.96 -4.41
N ARG A 111 -25.08 -16.74 -3.25
CA ARG A 111 -26.04 -17.65 -2.61
C ARG A 111 -27.23 -17.95 -3.52
N ASP A 112 -27.79 -16.92 -4.13
CA ASP A 112 -29.02 -17.04 -4.90
C ASP A 112 -28.79 -17.72 -6.26
N ASN A 113 -27.57 -17.68 -6.79
CA ASN A 113 -27.20 -18.26 -8.09
C ASN A 113 -26.48 -19.61 -8.00
N HIS A 114 -26.14 -20.12 -6.79
CA HIS A 114 -25.46 -21.39 -6.64
C HIS A 114 -26.35 -22.40 -5.91
N GLU A 115 -26.81 -23.40 -6.66
CA GLU A 115 -27.60 -24.49 -6.09
C GLU A 115 -26.84 -25.23 -4.99
N GLY A 116 -27.50 -25.44 -3.84
CA GLY A 116 -26.90 -26.09 -2.67
C GLY A 116 -26.07 -25.18 -1.77
N CYS A 117 -25.98 -23.89 -2.04
CA CYS A 117 -25.36 -22.93 -1.15
C CYS A 117 -26.18 -22.80 0.15
N LYS A 118 -25.53 -23.00 1.32
CA LYS A 118 -26.16 -22.95 2.65
C LYS A 118 -25.81 -21.70 3.43
N LEU A 119 -25.43 -20.61 2.75
CA LEU A 119 -25.11 -19.37 3.43
C LEU A 119 -26.36 -18.77 4.09
N THR A 120 -26.25 -18.46 5.37
CA THR A 120 -27.29 -17.76 6.12
C THR A 120 -27.08 -16.24 6.07
N ASP A 121 -28.16 -15.47 6.24
CA ASP A 121 -28.06 -14.01 6.32
C ASP A 121 -27.14 -13.55 7.45
N GLU A 122 -27.08 -14.27 8.57
CA GLU A 122 -26.17 -13.97 9.67
C GLU A 122 -24.69 -14.17 9.27
N GLN A 123 -24.36 -15.22 8.54
CA GLN A 123 -23.00 -15.45 8.03
C GLN A 123 -22.60 -14.35 7.04
N ILE A 124 -23.50 -13.94 6.16
CA ILE A 124 -23.27 -12.84 5.22
C ILE A 124 -23.03 -11.54 6.00
N ARG A 125 -23.86 -11.22 6.98
CA ARG A 125 -23.73 -10.03 7.82
C ARG A 125 -22.39 -9.98 8.57
N ILE A 126 -21.97 -11.11 9.14
CA ILE A 126 -20.69 -11.21 9.87
C ILE A 126 -19.51 -11.05 8.90
N ALA A 127 -19.56 -11.67 7.73
CA ALA A 127 -18.50 -11.59 6.74
C ALA A 127 -18.36 -10.19 6.13
N SER A 128 -19.46 -9.45 6.05
CA SER A 128 -19.48 -8.07 5.50
C SER A 128 -19.20 -7.00 6.56
N ASP A 129 -19.04 -7.37 7.84
CA ASP A 129 -18.73 -6.43 8.93
C ASP A 129 -17.35 -5.77 8.69
N PRO A 130 -17.30 -4.46 8.40
CA PRO A 130 -16.05 -3.77 8.08
C PRO A 130 -14.99 -3.85 9.17
N GLU A 131 -15.38 -4.05 10.44
CA GLU A 131 -14.43 -4.07 11.55
C GLU A 131 -13.75 -5.43 11.74
N ARG A 132 -14.41 -6.53 11.35
CA ARG A 132 -14.02 -7.90 11.73
C ARG A 132 -13.82 -8.86 10.58
N ASN A 133 -14.13 -8.47 9.37
CA ASN A 133 -14.28 -9.40 8.27
C ASN A 133 -12.98 -10.01 7.73
N TRP A 134 -11.84 -9.32 7.80
CA TRP A 134 -10.61 -9.87 7.26
C TRP A 134 -9.33 -9.24 7.83
N ILE A 135 -8.25 -9.97 7.72
CA ILE A 135 -6.89 -9.49 7.95
C ILE A 135 -5.95 -10.15 6.94
N PHE A 136 -5.03 -9.38 6.39
CA PHE A 136 -4.03 -9.86 5.46
C PHE A 136 -2.64 -9.82 6.08
N PHE A 137 -1.95 -10.97 6.11
CA PHE A 137 -0.58 -11.06 6.59
C PHE A 137 0.40 -11.07 5.43
N SER A 138 1.40 -10.20 5.49
CA SER A 138 2.51 -10.14 4.55
C SER A 138 3.82 -10.54 5.21
N PRO A 139 4.74 -11.20 4.52
CA PRO A 139 6.06 -11.51 5.05
C PRO A 139 6.97 -10.27 5.17
N THR A 140 6.77 -9.24 4.34
CA THR A 140 7.62 -8.05 4.31
C THR A 140 6.80 -6.77 4.17
N GLU A 141 7.37 -5.65 4.61
CA GLU A 141 6.76 -4.32 4.47
C GLU A 141 6.55 -3.92 3.00
N LEU A 142 7.52 -4.22 2.14
CA LEU A 142 7.41 -3.91 0.71
C LEU A 142 6.23 -4.64 0.07
N LEU A 143 6.06 -5.93 0.35
CA LEU A 143 4.93 -6.71 -0.16
C LEU A 143 3.61 -6.24 0.46
N ARG A 144 3.60 -5.85 1.74
CA ARG A 144 2.45 -5.26 2.40
C ARG A 144 1.96 -4.00 1.67
N GLN A 145 2.87 -3.08 1.36
CA GLN A 145 2.54 -1.85 0.62
C GLN A 145 2.01 -2.17 -0.78
N PHE A 146 2.67 -3.06 -1.50
CA PHE A 146 2.22 -3.49 -2.83
C PHE A 146 0.81 -4.11 -2.79
N MET A 147 0.55 -4.99 -1.83
CA MET A 147 -0.76 -5.63 -1.66
C MET A 147 -1.84 -4.62 -1.30
N ARG A 148 -1.55 -3.70 -0.38
CA ARG A 148 -2.45 -2.62 0.00
C ARG A 148 -2.85 -1.74 -1.19
N ASP A 149 -1.88 -1.35 -2.02
CA ASP A 149 -2.13 -0.52 -3.19
C ASP A 149 -3.02 -1.24 -4.20
N ASN A 150 -2.80 -2.54 -4.42
CA ASN A 150 -3.66 -3.36 -5.28
C ASN A 150 -5.07 -3.54 -4.70
N MET A 151 -5.20 -3.76 -3.39
CA MET A 151 -6.49 -3.88 -2.71
C MET A 151 -7.29 -2.57 -2.78
N ASN A 152 -6.63 -1.43 -2.54
CA ASN A 152 -7.26 -0.10 -2.68
C ASN A 152 -7.73 0.15 -4.12
N TYR A 153 -6.95 -0.28 -5.11
CA TYR A 153 -7.33 -0.17 -6.51
C TYR A 153 -8.59 -0.98 -6.84
N GLU A 154 -8.75 -2.16 -6.24
CA GLU A 154 -9.94 -3.01 -6.36
C GLU A 154 -11.12 -2.52 -5.51
N GLY A 155 -10.98 -1.42 -4.80
CA GLY A 155 -12.02 -0.80 -4.00
C GLY A 155 -12.22 -1.39 -2.60
N LEU A 156 -11.25 -2.19 -2.10
CA LEU A 156 -11.27 -2.61 -0.71
C LEU A 156 -10.91 -1.42 0.20
N THR A 157 -11.70 -1.23 1.24
CA THR A 157 -11.53 -0.13 2.21
C THR A 157 -10.74 -0.59 3.43
N ASP A 158 -10.24 0.39 4.22
CA ASP A 158 -9.51 0.18 5.48
C ASP A 158 -8.27 -0.73 5.37
N THR A 159 -7.67 -0.80 4.21
CA THR A 159 -6.53 -1.68 3.94
C THR A 159 -5.30 -1.37 4.80
N ASN A 160 -5.16 -0.15 5.30
CA ASN A 160 -4.05 0.25 6.19
C ASN A 160 -4.04 -0.52 7.51
N ASN A 161 -5.21 -0.72 8.12
CA ASN A 161 -5.37 -1.39 9.40
C ASN A 161 -5.42 -2.91 9.24
N LYS A 162 -5.88 -3.39 8.10
CA LYS A 162 -6.12 -4.81 7.83
C LYS A 162 -4.96 -5.52 7.15
N THR A 163 -3.96 -4.81 6.65
CA THR A 163 -2.74 -5.41 6.10
C THR A 163 -1.59 -5.23 7.08
N VAL A 164 -1.02 -6.32 7.54
CA VAL A 164 0.02 -6.33 8.58
C VAL A 164 1.22 -7.17 8.17
N VAL A 165 2.41 -6.80 8.63
CA VAL A 165 3.60 -7.65 8.50
C VAL A 165 3.54 -8.71 9.59
N TRP A 166 3.69 -9.99 9.19
CA TRP A 166 3.57 -11.12 10.10
C TRP A 166 4.52 -11.04 11.30
N ALA A 167 5.78 -10.67 11.07
CA ALA A 167 6.77 -10.52 12.14
C ALA A 167 6.39 -9.44 13.16
N ASP A 168 5.81 -8.32 12.71
CA ASP A 168 5.39 -7.24 13.59
C ASP A 168 4.13 -7.60 14.36
N TYR A 169 3.21 -8.33 13.73
CA TYR A 169 2.04 -8.87 14.41
C TYR A 169 2.44 -9.82 15.54
N LEU A 170 3.29 -10.80 15.27
CA LEU A 170 3.80 -11.72 16.30
C LEU A 170 4.53 -10.99 17.43
N ARG A 171 5.38 -10.02 17.10
CA ARG A 171 6.09 -9.22 18.11
C ARG A 171 5.12 -8.47 19.03
N LYS A 172 4.07 -7.87 18.47
CA LYS A 172 3.01 -7.19 19.25
C LYS A 172 2.24 -8.16 20.14
N GLN A 173 1.91 -9.36 19.66
CA GLN A 173 1.23 -10.38 20.45
C GLN A 173 2.11 -10.87 21.63
N LEU A 174 3.36 -11.20 21.36
CA LEU A 174 4.32 -11.65 22.39
C LEU A 174 4.53 -10.58 23.47
N VAL A 175 4.57 -9.30 23.12
CA VAL A 175 4.69 -8.20 24.09
C VAL A 175 3.42 -8.11 24.92
N ARG A 176 2.23 -8.19 24.31
CA ARG A 176 0.96 -8.14 25.00
C ARG A 176 0.81 -9.26 26.01
N ASP A 177 1.14 -10.49 25.62
CA ASP A 177 1.02 -11.68 26.47
C ASP A 177 2.03 -11.65 27.63
N LYS A 178 3.19 -11.00 27.45
CA LYS A 178 4.23 -10.87 28.47
C LYS A 178 3.91 -9.84 29.56
N TYR A 179 3.01 -8.89 29.29
CA TYR A 179 2.61 -7.83 30.23
C TYR A 179 1.20 -8.03 30.82
N GLN A 180 0.56 -9.17 30.59
CA GLN A 180 -0.73 -9.54 31.21
C GLN A 180 -0.58 -10.41 32.47
N PHE A 181 0.57 -10.35 33.15
CA PHE A 181 0.78 -10.95 34.47
C PHE A 181 0.91 -9.87 35.53
#